data_e42d3b3bdb630a08dfe8eb6e2e0b009f
#
_entry.id   e42d3b3bdb630a08dfe8eb6e2e0b009f
#
_cell.length_a   1.000
_cell.length_b   1.000
_cell.length_c   1.000
_cell.angle_alpha   90.00
_cell.angle_beta   90.00
_cell.angle_gamma   90.00
#
_symmetry.space_group_name_H-M   'P 1'
#
loop_
_entity.id
_entity.type
_entity.pdbx_description
1 polymer ?
#
loop_
_entity_poly.entity_id
_entity_poly.type
_entity_poly.pdbx_seq_one_letter_code
_entity_poly.pdbx_strand_id
1 'polypeptide(L)'
;MTILEQAAQVLHEEASAIEELSSRLDHNFVNAVNMILACKGRVVCTGMGKSGHIGRKIAATLASTGTPALFMHPGEGVHGDL
;
A
#
# COMPACT_ATOMS: atom_id res chain seq x y z
N MET A 1 -28.86 16.31 -8.97
CA MET A 1 -27.91 15.28 -9.42
C MET A 1 -28.50 13.92 -9.12
N THR A 2 -28.56 13.04 -10.12
CA THR A 2 -29.03 11.67 -9.94
C THR A 2 -28.01 10.82 -9.20
N ILE A 3 -28.42 9.65 -8.71
CA ILE A 3 -27.50 8.70 -8.07
C ILE A 3 -26.40 8.26 -9.03
N LEU A 4 -26.76 8.00 -10.31
CA LEU A 4 -25.76 7.62 -11.30
C LEU A 4 -24.78 8.74 -11.58
N GLU A 5 -25.22 9.98 -11.63
CA GLU A 5 -24.34 11.13 -11.82
C GLU A 5 -23.40 11.31 -10.61
N GLN A 6 -23.91 11.12 -9.40
CA GLN A 6 -23.08 11.15 -8.19
C GLN A 6 -22.02 10.07 -8.19
N ALA A 7 -22.40 8.85 -8.56
CA ALA A 7 -21.47 7.74 -8.65
C ALA A 7 -20.37 8.01 -9.70
N ALA A 8 -20.77 8.52 -10.86
CA ALA A 8 -19.80 8.86 -11.90
C ALA A 8 -18.85 9.97 -11.44
N GLN A 9 -19.36 10.96 -10.70
CA GLN A 9 -18.53 12.04 -10.16
C GLN A 9 -17.48 11.52 -9.20
N VAL A 10 -17.85 10.61 -8.30
CA VAL A 10 -16.89 9.99 -7.37
C VAL A 10 -15.79 9.27 -8.14
N LEU A 11 -16.16 8.49 -9.14
CA LEU A 11 -15.18 7.77 -9.96
C LEU A 11 -14.23 8.72 -10.68
N HIS A 12 -14.74 9.83 -11.23
CA HIS A 12 -13.91 10.83 -11.89
C HIS A 12 -12.97 11.53 -10.91
N GLU A 13 -13.44 11.84 -9.72
CA GLU A 13 -12.60 12.46 -8.67
C GLU A 13 -11.49 11.51 -8.24
N GLU A 14 -11.81 10.24 -8.05
CA GLU A 14 -10.81 9.23 -7.69
C GLU A 14 -9.80 9.01 -8.81
N ALA A 15 -10.27 8.94 -10.06
CA ALA A 15 -9.39 8.81 -11.21
C ALA A 15 -8.43 10.00 -11.32
N SER A 16 -8.93 11.21 -11.10
CA SER A 16 -8.11 12.42 -11.12
C SER A 16 -7.07 12.43 -10.01
N ALA A 17 -7.42 11.95 -8.82
CA ALA A 17 -6.50 11.86 -7.70
C ALA A 17 -5.36 10.89 -8.00
N ILE A 18 -5.66 9.74 -8.60
CA ILE A 18 -4.66 8.76 -9.02
C ILE A 18 -3.76 9.34 -10.10
N GLU A 19 -4.34 9.99 -11.10
CA GLU A 19 -3.58 10.65 -12.17
C GLU A 19 -2.61 11.68 -11.61
N GLU A 20 -3.06 12.49 -10.65
CA GLU A 20 -2.21 13.48 -10.00
C GLU A 20 -1.04 12.85 -9.26
N LEU A 21 -1.25 11.69 -8.63
CA LEU A 21 -0.18 10.97 -7.95
C LEU A 21 0.98 10.63 -8.87
N SER A 22 0.72 10.34 -10.14
CA SER A 22 1.76 9.97 -11.08
C SER A 22 2.81 11.08 -11.24
N SER A 23 2.40 12.34 -11.10
CA SER A 23 3.29 13.49 -11.20
C SER A 23 4.15 13.71 -9.95
N ARG A 24 3.81 13.03 -8.85
CA ARG A 24 4.54 13.13 -7.57
C ARG A 24 5.56 12.01 -7.38
N LEU A 25 5.59 11.05 -8.31
CA LEU A 25 6.58 9.97 -8.24
C LEU A 25 7.96 10.54 -8.56
N ASP A 26 8.93 10.23 -7.72
CA ASP A 26 10.30 10.74 -7.84
C ASP A 26 11.30 9.66 -7.41
N HIS A 27 12.55 10.07 -7.20
CA HIS A 27 13.61 9.16 -6.78
C HIS A 27 13.35 8.49 -5.44
N ASN A 28 12.55 9.07 -4.57
CA ASN A 28 12.18 8.42 -3.31
C ASN A 28 11.41 7.13 -3.57
N PHE A 29 10.53 7.14 -4.56
CA PHE A 29 9.80 5.94 -4.96
C PHE A 29 10.78 4.88 -5.51
N VAL A 30 11.70 5.27 -6.38
CA VAL A 30 12.72 4.37 -6.93
C VAL A 30 13.56 3.77 -5.81
N ASN A 31 13.99 4.58 -4.85
CA ASN A 31 14.78 4.12 -3.72
C ASN A 31 14.00 3.10 -2.87
N ALA A 32 12.71 3.35 -2.63
CA ALA A 32 11.87 2.42 -1.88
C ALA A 32 11.75 1.07 -2.60
N VAL A 33 11.52 1.09 -3.91
CA VAL A 33 11.46 -0.14 -4.70
C VAL A 33 12.76 -0.91 -4.64
N ASN A 34 13.89 -0.21 -4.79
CA ASN A 34 15.21 -0.84 -4.75
C ASN A 34 15.52 -1.44 -3.38
N MET A 35 15.11 -0.79 -2.30
CA MET A 35 15.26 -1.34 -0.95
C MET A 35 14.47 -2.64 -0.78
N ILE A 36 13.25 -2.68 -1.29
CA ILE A 36 12.41 -3.88 -1.25
C ILE A 36 13.06 -5.01 -2.07
N LEU A 37 13.51 -4.71 -3.27
CA LEU A 37 14.15 -5.69 -4.14
C LEU A 37 15.45 -6.24 -3.57
N ALA A 38 16.21 -5.43 -2.85
CA ALA A 38 17.47 -5.83 -2.24
C ALA A 38 17.29 -6.49 -0.87
N CYS A 39 16.09 -6.54 -0.35
CA CYS A 39 15.82 -7.08 0.98
C CYS A 39 16.13 -8.58 1.01
N LYS A 40 16.99 -8.98 1.94
CA LYS A 40 17.38 -10.39 2.10
C LYS A 40 16.50 -11.13 3.11
N GLY A 41 15.75 -10.41 3.92
CA GLY A 41 14.82 -10.96 4.88
C GLY A 41 13.39 -10.85 4.37
N ARG A 42 12.53 -10.29 5.20
CA ARG A 42 11.10 -10.11 4.88
C ARG A 42 10.73 -8.65 4.90
N VAL A 43 9.83 -8.28 4.01
CA VAL A 43 9.17 -6.98 4.05
C VAL A 43 8.01 -7.08 5.05
N VAL A 44 7.99 -6.20 6.03
CA VAL A 44 6.91 -6.17 7.02
C VAL A 44 6.03 -4.97 6.72
N CYS A 45 4.74 -5.24 6.44
CA CYS A 45 3.74 -4.22 6.27
C CYS A 45 2.95 -4.09 7.57
N THR A 46 2.65 -2.87 7.99
CA THR A 46 1.89 -2.62 9.21
C THR A 46 0.99 -1.42 9.04
N GLY A 47 -0.06 -1.35 9.81
CA GLY A 47 -1.00 -0.24 9.79
C GLY A 47 -2.22 -0.55 10.63
N MET A 48 -2.96 0.48 10.99
CA MET A 48 -4.19 0.36 11.79
C MET A 48 -5.40 0.70 10.93
N GLY A 49 -6.54 0.08 11.25
CA GLY A 49 -7.80 0.36 10.57
C GLY A 49 -7.73 0.11 9.07
N LYS A 50 -8.17 1.08 8.29
CA LYS A 50 -8.20 0.97 6.82
C LYS A 50 -6.80 0.85 6.23
N SER A 51 -5.83 1.56 6.79
CA SER A 51 -4.42 1.45 6.38
C SER A 51 -3.90 0.02 6.60
N GLY A 52 -4.33 -0.62 7.70
CA GLY A 52 -3.98 -2.01 7.97
C GLY A 52 -4.53 -2.97 6.92
N HIS A 53 -5.76 -2.76 6.46
CA HIS A 53 -6.34 -3.59 5.40
C HIS A 53 -5.56 -3.45 4.08
N ILE A 54 -5.18 -2.25 3.73
CA ILE A 54 -4.35 -2.00 2.55
C ILE A 54 -2.97 -2.65 2.71
N GLY A 55 -2.37 -2.53 3.90
CA GLY A 55 -1.09 -3.16 4.20
C GLY A 55 -1.13 -4.68 4.05
N ARG A 56 -2.22 -5.32 4.50
CA ARG A 56 -2.41 -6.76 4.31
C ARG A 56 -2.46 -7.16 2.84
N LYS A 57 -3.16 -6.36 2.04
CA LYS A 57 -3.23 -6.60 0.60
C LYS A 57 -1.85 -6.47 -0.05
N ILE A 58 -1.11 -5.45 0.30
CA ILE A 58 0.24 -5.23 -0.23
C ILE A 58 1.16 -6.40 0.15
N ALA A 59 1.15 -6.81 1.41
CA ALA A 59 1.96 -7.94 1.87
C ALA A 59 1.61 -9.23 1.13
N ALA A 60 0.33 -9.51 0.94
CA ALA A 60 -0.12 -10.69 0.21
C ALA A 60 0.31 -10.65 -1.26
N THR A 61 0.22 -9.49 -1.90
CA THR A 61 0.65 -9.32 -3.28
C THR A 61 2.16 -9.52 -3.42
N LEU A 62 2.95 -8.93 -2.54
CA LEU A 62 4.41 -9.11 -2.54
C LEU A 62 4.77 -10.58 -2.37
N ALA A 63 4.17 -11.25 -1.38
CA ALA A 63 4.44 -12.66 -1.12
C ALA A 63 4.09 -13.54 -2.32
N SER A 64 2.95 -13.27 -2.97
CA SER A 64 2.51 -14.06 -4.12
C SER A 64 3.33 -13.81 -5.38
N THR A 65 4.06 -12.72 -5.45
CA THR A 65 4.87 -12.35 -6.61
C THR A 65 6.37 -12.52 -6.38
N GLY A 66 6.77 -13.22 -5.32
CA GLY A 66 8.15 -13.64 -5.11
C GLY A 66 8.94 -12.84 -4.10
N THR A 67 8.34 -11.84 -3.46
CA THR A 67 9.00 -11.07 -2.40
C THR A 67 8.46 -11.50 -1.04
N PRO A 68 9.29 -12.13 -0.17
CA PRO A 68 8.82 -12.53 1.15
C PRO A 68 8.31 -11.32 1.94
N ALA A 69 7.05 -11.38 2.33
CA ALA A 69 6.40 -10.28 3.03
C ALA A 69 5.32 -10.82 3.96
N LEU A 70 5.06 -10.07 5.01
CA LEU A 70 3.99 -10.37 5.95
C LEU A 70 3.38 -9.07 6.48
N PHE A 71 2.18 -9.18 7.01
CA PHE A 71 1.54 -8.08 7.72
C PHE A 71 1.64 -8.34 9.23
N MET A 72 1.91 -7.27 9.98
CA MET A 72 1.94 -7.33 11.44
C MET A 72 1.14 -6.16 12.00
N HIS A 73 0.17 -6.47 12.87
CA HIS A 73 -0.57 -5.42 13.55
C HIS A 73 0.38 -4.65 14.49
N PRO A 74 0.27 -3.30 14.55
CA PRO A 74 1.17 -2.51 15.41
C PRO A 74 1.20 -2.97 16.87
N GLY A 75 0.07 -3.47 17.40
CA GLY A 75 0.01 -4.01 18.76
C GLY A 75 0.93 -5.21 18.98
N GLU A 76 1.11 -6.04 17.97
CA GLU A 76 2.01 -7.20 18.05
C GLU A 76 3.47 -6.76 18.10
N GLY A 77 3.82 -5.69 17.41
CA GLY A 77 5.15 -5.10 17.46
C GLY A 77 5.51 -4.63 18.87
N VAL A 78 4.56 -4.07 19.60
CA VAL A 78 4.75 -3.64 20.99
C VAL A 78 5.05 -4.84 21.88
N HIS A 79 4.52 -6.01 21.56
CA HIS A 79 4.75 -7.24 22.32
C HIS A 79 5.99 -8.02 21.86
N GLY A 80 6.80 -7.46 20.98
CA GLY A 80 8.08 -8.03 20.61
C GLY A 80 8.05 -9.04 19.46
N ASP A 81 7.00 -9.04 18.66
CA ASP A 81 6.88 -9.95 17.51
C ASP A 81 7.65 -9.47 16.27
N LEU A 82 8.40 -8.43 16.44
CA LEU A 82 9.23 -7.90 15.35
C LEU A 82 10.48 -8.75 15.08
#